data_f81221f9cd668ab11e60453ff732c079
#
_entry.id   f81221f9cd668ab11e60453ff732c079
#
_cell.length_a   1.000
_cell.length_b   1.000
_cell.length_c   1.000
_cell.angle_alpha   90.00
_cell.angle_beta   90.00
_cell.angle_gamma   90.00
#
_symmetry.space_group_name_H-M   'P 1'
#
loop_
_entity.id
_entity.type
_entity.pdbx_description
1 polymer ?
#
loop_
_entity_poly.entity_id
_entity_poly.type
_entity_poly.pdbx_seq_one_letter_code
_entity_poly.pdbx_strand_id
1 'polypeptide(L)' 'MKLAESVDTADPAVGLKAVASLRTLVERLEALHVAQAREQGWSWQDIGRALGVSKQAVHRKHGGGLLRGRRGA' A
#
# COMPACT_ATOMS: atom_id res chain seq x y z
N MET A 1 18.80 -13.43 -14.94
CA MET A 1 19.26 -13.14 -13.95
C MET A 1 20.55 -12.45 -13.79
N LYS A 2 21.32 -12.38 -14.81
CA LYS A 2 22.51 -11.63 -14.75
C LYS A 2 22.26 -10.21 -14.42
N LEU A 3 21.22 -9.65 -14.95
CA LEU A 3 20.90 -8.28 -14.71
C LEU A 3 20.57 -8.06 -13.25
N ALA A 4 19.76 -8.92 -12.69
CA ALA A 4 19.40 -8.78 -11.32
C ALA A 4 20.58 -8.99 -10.40
N GLU A 5 21.43 -9.92 -10.74
CA GLU A 5 22.58 -10.17 -9.95
C GLU A 5 23.49 -8.99 -9.95
N SER A 6 23.67 -8.40 -11.10
CA SER A 6 24.54 -7.27 -11.24
C SER A 6 24.07 -6.13 -10.39
N VAL A 7 22.81 -5.84 -10.42
CA VAL A 7 22.27 -4.74 -9.69
C VAL A 7 22.41 -4.97 -8.20
N ASP A 8 22.07 -6.15 -7.76
CA ASP A 8 22.11 -6.44 -6.35
C ASP A 8 23.49 -6.37 -5.78
N THR A 9 24.44 -6.90 -6.47
CA THR A 9 25.77 -6.97 -5.92
C THR A 9 26.54 -5.71 -6.17
N ALA A 10 26.22 -5.02 -7.23
CA ALA A 10 27.02 -3.87 -7.59
C ALA A 10 26.71 -2.65 -6.78
N ASP A 11 25.45 -2.42 -6.46
CA ASP A 11 25.11 -1.16 -5.82
C ASP A 11 23.83 -1.27 -5.03
N PRO A 12 23.95 -1.43 -3.71
CA PRO A 12 22.77 -1.51 -2.86
C PRO A 12 21.84 -0.31 -2.99
N ALA A 13 22.39 0.85 -3.32
CA ALA A 13 21.55 2.03 -3.45
C ALA A 13 20.57 1.89 -4.58
N VAL A 14 21.01 1.26 -5.67
CA VAL A 14 20.10 1.05 -6.80
C VAL A 14 18.98 0.09 -6.42
N GLY A 15 19.34 -0.99 -5.74
CA GLY A 15 18.35 -1.95 -5.31
C GLY A 15 17.36 -1.35 -4.32
N LEU A 16 17.87 -0.57 -3.38
CA LEU A 16 17.00 0.04 -2.38
C LEU A 16 16.07 1.07 -2.99
N LYS A 17 16.55 1.80 -4.00
CA LYS A 17 15.68 2.73 -4.69
C LYS A 17 14.57 2.02 -5.43
N ALA A 18 14.88 0.88 -6.02
CA ALA A 18 13.88 0.09 -6.70
C ALA A 18 12.83 -0.38 -5.71
N VAL A 19 13.25 -0.81 -4.53
CA VAL A 19 12.33 -1.25 -3.50
C VAL A 19 11.42 -0.09 -3.09
N ALA A 20 11.99 1.09 -2.92
CA ALA A 20 11.21 2.25 -2.53
C ALA A 20 10.16 2.58 -3.58
N SER A 21 10.52 2.49 -4.84
CA SER A 21 9.59 2.76 -5.93
C SER A 21 8.46 1.74 -5.94
N LEU A 22 8.79 0.48 -5.76
CA LEU A 22 7.78 -0.56 -5.75
C LEU A 22 6.85 -0.40 -4.56
N ARG A 23 7.41 0.00 -3.42
CA ARG A 23 6.59 0.21 -2.25
C ARG A 23 5.58 1.33 -2.48
N THR A 24 6.01 2.41 -3.13
CA THR A 24 5.10 3.49 -3.44
C THR A 24 3.99 3.02 -4.36
N LEU A 25 4.34 2.22 -5.35
CA LEU A 25 3.34 1.70 -6.27
C LEU A 25 2.33 0.81 -5.55
N VAL A 26 2.83 -0.07 -4.70
CA VAL A 26 1.96 -0.96 -3.95
C VAL A 26 1.02 -0.15 -3.07
N GLU A 27 1.51 0.91 -2.45
CA GLU A 27 0.67 1.72 -1.59
C GLU A 27 -0.42 2.44 -2.36
N ARG A 28 -0.11 2.88 -3.57
CA ARG A 28 -1.13 3.51 -4.39
C ARG A 28 -2.19 2.51 -4.83
N LEU A 29 -1.76 1.32 -5.20
CA LEU A 29 -2.71 0.27 -5.57
C LEU A 29 -3.56 -0.14 -4.39
N GLU A 30 -2.96 -0.23 -3.23
CA GLU A 30 -3.69 -0.58 -2.04
C GLU A 30 -4.79 0.45 -1.75
N ALA A 31 -4.45 1.72 -1.80
CA ALA A 31 -5.42 2.77 -1.54
C ALA A 31 -6.57 2.73 -2.54
N LEU A 32 -6.24 2.50 -3.80
CA LEU A 32 -7.26 2.42 -4.83
C LEU A 32 -8.23 1.27 -4.58
N HIS A 33 -7.69 0.10 -4.30
CA HIS A 33 -8.53 -1.07 -4.11
C HIS A 33 -9.28 -1.04 -2.80
N VAL A 34 -8.72 -0.43 -1.76
CA VAL A 34 -9.44 -0.26 -0.52
C VAL A 34 -10.65 0.66 -0.75
N ALA A 35 -10.45 1.73 -1.51
CA ALA A 35 -11.56 2.63 -1.80
C ALA A 35 -12.66 1.91 -2.57
N GLN A 36 -12.27 1.08 -3.53
CA GLN A 36 -13.25 0.32 -4.28
C GLN A 36 -14.01 -0.66 -3.40
N ALA A 37 -13.29 -1.32 -2.51
CA ALA A 37 -13.94 -2.27 -1.61
C ALA A 37 -14.95 -1.56 -0.72
N ARG A 38 -14.58 -0.39 -0.21
CA ARG A 38 -15.51 0.36 0.63
C ARG A 38 -16.75 0.77 -0.16
N GLU A 39 -16.57 1.16 -1.40
CA GLU A 39 -17.71 1.51 -2.24
C GLU A 39 -18.64 0.33 -2.44
N GLN A 40 -18.08 -0.86 -2.45
CA GLN A 40 -18.86 -2.07 -2.64
C GLN A 40 -19.43 -2.60 -1.33
N GLY A 41 -19.22 -1.88 -0.25
CA GLY A 41 -19.82 -2.27 1.03
C GLY A 41 -18.98 -3.16 1.91
N TRP A 42 -17.70 -3.33 1.60
CA TRP A 42 -16.84 -4.16 2.43
C TRP A 42 -16.61 -3.50 3.77
N SER A 43 -16.56 -4.31 4.81
CA SER A 43 -16.22 -3.81 6.12
C SER A 43 -14.70 -3.69 6.22
N TRP A 44 -14.26 -2.91 7.20
CA TRP A 44 -12.83 -2.79 7.43
C TRP A 44 -12.21 -4.14 7.81
N GLN A 45 -12.99 -4.97 8.48
CA GLN A 45 -12.51 -6.28 8.84
C GLN A 45 -12.29 -7.15 7.60
N ASP A 46 -13.21 -7.09 6.65
CA ASP A 46 -13.05 -7.84 5.41
C ASP A 46 -11.85 -7.38 4.63
N ILE A 47 -11.65 -6.07 4.57
CA ILE A 47 -10.51 -5.51 3.86
C ILE A 47 -9.22 -5.93 4.53
N GLY A 48 -9.17 -5.85 5.86
CA GLY A 48 -7.98 -6.26 6.59
C GLY A 48 -7.66 -7.71 6.36
N ARG A 49 -8.69 -8.55 6.34
CA ARG A 49 -8.49 -9.97 6.11
C ARG A 49 -7.89 -10.22 4.72
N ALA A 50 -8.40 -9.52 3.73
CA ALA A 50 -7.87 -9.67 2.37
C ALA A 50 -6.44 -9.20 2.25
N LEU A 51 -6.09 -8.14 2.97
CA LEU A 51 -4.73 -7.61 2.94
C LEU A 51 -3.78 -8.34 3.88
N GLY A 52 -4.32 -9.15 4.78
CA GLY A 52 -3.46 -9.85 5.74
C GLY A 52 -3.03 -8.99 6.90
N VAL A 53 -3.81 -7.99 7.24
CA VAL A 53 -3.50 -7.11 8.36
C VAL A 53 -4.73 -6.97 9.24
N SER A 54 -4.57 -6.35 10.39
CA SER A 54 -5.69 -6.22 11.32
C SER A 54 -6.66 -5.14 10.85
N LYS A 55 -7.88 -5.24 11.34
CA LYS A 55 -8.90 -4.26 11.05
C LYS A 55 -8.44 -2.87 11.48
N GLN A 56 -7.83 -2.79 12.67
CA GLN A 56 -7.38 -1.52 13.17
C GLN A 56 -6.29 -0.91 12.31
N ALA A 57 -5.39 -1.74 11.81
CA ALA A 57 -4.30 -1.24 10.99
C ALA A 57 -4.83 -0.63 9.69
N VAL A 58 -5.76 -1.31 9.06
CA VAL A 58 -6.30 -0.84 7.80
C VAL A 58 -7.16 0.40 8.01
N HIS A 59 -7.94 0.41 9.07
CA HIS A 59 -8.80 1.54 9.36
C HIS A 59 -7.96 2.78 9.69
N ARG A 60 -6.89 2.61 10.45
CA ARG A 60 -6.03 3.71 10.78
C ARG A 60 -5.37 4.29 9.55
N LYS A 61 -4.93 3.43 8.65
CA LYS A 61 -4.23 3.87 7.47
C LYS A 61 -5.14 4.53 6.44
N HIS A 62 -6.31 3.98 6.24
CA HIS A 62 -7.18 4.42 5.16
C HIS A 62 -8.41 5.19 5.62
N GLY A 63 -8.94 4.84 6.76
CA GLY A 63 -10.13 5.49 7.26
C GLY A 63 -9.88 6.91 7.70
N GLY A 64 -8.81 7.10 8.46
CA GLY A 64 -8.49 8.43 8.93
C GLY A 64 -8.13 9.37 7.82
N GLY A 65 -7.44 8.86 6.83
CA GLY A 65 -7.06 9.67 5.70
C GLY A 65 -8.26 10.16 4.93
N LEU A 66 -9.25 9.33 4.77
CA LEU A 66 -10.45 9.72 4.09
C LEU A 66 -11.17 10.83 4.81
N LEU A 67 -11.29 10.67 6.12
CA LEU A 67 -11.95 11.69 6.91
C LEU A 67 -11.22 13.00 6.85
N ARG A 68 -9.93 12.92 6.96
CA ARG A 68 -9.15 14.11 6.92
C ARG A 68 -9.25 14.81 5.59
N GLY A 69 -9.26 14.07 4.54
CA GLY A 69 -9.39 14.63 3.22
C GLY A 69 -10.69 15.37 3.07
N ARG A 70 -11.76 14.80 3.58
CA ARG A 70 -13.03 15.44 3.49
C ARG A 70 -13.09 16.69 4.30
N ARG A 71 -12.55 16.64 5.49
CA ARG A 71 -12.56 17.80 6.30
C ARG A 71 -11.67 18.86 5.80
N GLY A 72 -10.58 18.49 5.23
CA GLY A 72 -9.68 19.45 4.68
C GLY A 72 -10.28 20.21 3.55
N ALA A 73 -11.25 19.65 2.97
CA ALA A 73 -11.88 20.30 1.83
C ALA A 73 -12.82 21.44 2.29
#